data_8938f2fdb41c29c6a23ed0f3ec8c3914
#
_entry.id   8938f2fdb41c29c6a23ed0f3ec8c3914
#
_cell.length_a   1.000
_cell.length_b   1.000
_cell.length_c   1.000
_cell.angle_alpha   90.00
_cell.angle_beta   90.00
_cell.angle_gamma   90.00
#
_symmetry.space_group_name_H-M   'P 1'
#
loop_
_entity.id
_entity.type
_entity.pdbx_description
1 polymer ?
#
loop_
_entity_poly.entity_id
_entity_poly.type
_entity_poly.pdbx_seq_one_letter_code
_entity_poly.pdbx_strand_id
1 'polypeptide(L)'
;MAKDHTTSGSGGYKRGLSIFDFLLRLAAIIAASVAAATMFTSDETLPFFTQFLQFEAGYDDLPTFQFFVIAMSIVSGYLVLSLPISVVTIVRPLATAPRLLLLVLDTAALAFNMAAASSAAAISYLAHNGNQNTNWLPICQQFGDFCLKSSGAVVSSFVAVVFFTILVVLSGVALKRH
;
A
#
# COMPACT_ATOMS: atom_id res chain seq x y z
N MET A 1 11.98 32.35 41.75
CA MET A 1 12.73 32.11 40.49
C MET A 1 12.82 30.62 40.24
N ALA A 2 11.81 30.02 39.60
CA ALA A 2 11.86 28.65 39.09
C ALA A 2 10.72 28.45 38.09
N LYS A 3 10.89 28.96 36.90
CA LYS A 3 9.95 28.73 35.77
C LYS A 3 10.72 28.97 34.50
N ASP A 4 11.42 27.92 33.96
CA ASP A 4 11.88 27.95 32.58
C ASP A 4 12.65 26.67 32.13
N HIS A 5 12.18 25.48 32.49
CA HIS A 5 12.85 24.27 31.95
C HIS A 5 11.93 23.25 31.28
N THR A 6 10.62 23.52 31.13
CA THR A 6 9.66 22.53 30.61
C THR A 6 9.16 22.81 29.17
N THR A 7 9.47 23.95 28.58
CA THR A 7 8.95 24.34 27.25
C THR A 7 9.81 23.89 26.08
N SER A 8 11.09 23.60 26.27
CA SER A 8 12.00 23.19 25.18
C SER A 8 11.80 21.75 24.70
N GLY A 9 11.34 20.83 25.54
CA GLY A 9 11.16 19.42 25.20
C GLY A 9 9.92 19.13 24.33
N SER A 10 8.86 19.91 24.50
CA SER A 10 7.58 19.69 23.78
C SER A 10 7.64 20.02 22.28
N GLY A 11 8.37 21.06 21.90
CA GLY A 11 8.51 21.45 20.49
C GLY A 11 9.36 20.47 19.67
N GLY A 12 10.45 19.99 20.26
CA GLY A 12 11.35 19.03 19.63
C GLY A 12 10.68 17.67 19.37
N TYR A 13 9.89 17.19 20.32
CA TYR A 13 9.16 15.93 20.20
C TYR A 13 8.08 15.99 19.08
N LYS A 14 7.30 17.07 19.02
CA LYS A 14 6.28 17.27 17.98
C LYS A 14 6.89 17.33 16.58
N ARG A 15 8.05 17.96 16.45
CA ARG A 15 8.78 18.06 15.19
C ARG A 15 9.37 16.72 14.77
N GLY A 16 9.92 15.96 15.71
CA GLY A 16 10.41 14.60 15.47
C GLY A 16 9.31 13.66 14.99
N LEU A 17 8.12 13.72 15.59
CA LEU A 17 6.97 12.93 15.19
C LEU A 17 6.52 13.24 13.75
N SER A 18 6.53 14.52 13.37
CA SER A 18 6.15 14.94 12.01
C SER A 18 7.20 14.53 10.97
N ILE A 19 8.48 14.52 11.32
CA ILE A 19 9.55 14.02 10.43
C ILE A 19 9.41 12.51 10.24
N PHE A 20 9.10 11.77 11.30
CA PHE A 20 8.86 10.34 11.24
C PHE A 20 7.65 9.99 10.37
N ASP A 21 6.54 10.75 10.50
CA ASP A 21 5.38 10.65 9.61
C ASP A 21 5.78 10.83 8.14
N PHE A 22 6.59 11.83 7.83
CA PHE A 22 7.06 12.07 6.47
C PHE A 22 7.90 10.92 5.91
N LEU A 23 8.82 10.36 6.71
CA LEU A 23 9.63 9.20 6.30
C LEU A 23 8.79 7.95 6.07
N LEU A 24 7.78 7.71 6.92
CA LEU A 24 6.84 6.61 6.73
C LEU A 24 6.02 6.75 5.44
N ARG A 25 5.63 7.99 5.07
CA ARG A 25 4.95 8.24 3.78
C ARG A 25 5.84 7.88 2.60
N LEU A 26 7.12 8.25 2.64
CA LEU A 26 8.08 7.86 1.59
C LEU A 26 8.23 6.34 1.49
N ALA A 27 8.33 5.64 2.62
CA ALA A 27 8.39 4.19 2.63
C ALA A 27 7.09 3.54 2.08
N ALA A 28 5.93 4.09 2.43
CA ALA A 28 4.63 3.65 1.92
C ALA A 28 4.49 3.87 0.40
N ILE A 29 5.00 4.99 -0.13
CA ILE A 29 5.03 5.26 -1.59
C ILE A 29 5.84 4.18 -2.29
N ILE A 30 7.04 3.87 -1.79
CA ILE A 30 7.90 2.83 -2.38
C ILE A 30 7.16 1.49 -2.38
N ALA A 31 6.60 1.08 -1.25
CA ALA A 31 5.90 -0.20 -1.12
C ALA A 31 4.68 -0.29 -2.07
N ALA A 32 3.83 0.74 -2.13
CA ALA A 32 2.67 0.78 -3.00
C ALA A 32 3.05 0.81 -4.49
N SER A 33 4.09 1.57 -4.86
CA SER A 33 4.58 1.65 -6.24
C SER A 33 5.22 0.34 -6.69
N VAL A 34 5.98 -0.33 -5.82
CA VAL A 34 6.53 -1.67 -6.08
C VAL A 34 5.41 -2.68 -6.27
N ALA A 35 4.37 -2.65 -5.42
CA ALA A 35 3.22 -3.53 -5.56
C ALA A 35 2.51 -3.35 -6.92
N ALA A 36 2.24 -2.10 -7.31
CA ALA A 36 1.62 -1.78 -8.59
C ALA A 36 2.49 -2.23 -9.77
N ALA A 37 3.77 -1.87 -9.77
CA ALA A 37 4.70 -2.17 -10.86
C ALA A 37 4.94 -3.68 -11.02
N THR A 38 5.11 -4.40 -9.89
CA THR A 38 5.35 -5.85 -9.92
C THR A 38 4.13 -6.60 -10.46
N MET A 39 2.91 -6.20 -10.06
CA MET A 39 1.69 -6.80 -10.60
C MET A 39 1.50 -6.43 -12.08
N PHE A 40 1.70 -5.16 -12.45
CA PHE A 40 1.57 -4.69 -13.83
C PHE A 40 2.51 -5.41 -14.80
N THR A 41 3.68 -5.85 -14.33
CA THR A 41 4.67 -6.57 -15.14
C THR A 41 4.62 -8.08 -14.94
N SER A 42 3.51 -8.62 -14.43
CA SER A 42 3.36 -10.06 -14.13
C SER A 42 2.81 -10.86 -15.30
N ASP A 43 3.19 -10.51 -16.52
CA ASP A 43 2.80 -11.27 -17.72
C ASP A 43 3.76 -12.45 -17.94
N GLU A 44 3.21 -13.61 -18.26
CA GLU A 44 3.97 -14.81 -18.59
C GLU A 44 3.33 -15.54 -19.79
N THR A 45 4.12 -15.77 -20.84
CA THR A 45 3.74 -16.54 -22.02
C THR A 45 4.43 -17.89 -22.00
N LEU A 46 3.69 -18.98 -22.14
CA LEU A 46 4.28 -20.32 -22.21
C LEU A 46 4.91 -20.55 -23.59
N PRO A 47 6.15 -21.09 -23.64
CA PRO A 47 6.88 -21.34 -24.89
C PRO A 47 6.32 -22.50 -25.72
N PHE A 48 5.26 -23.16 -25.30
CA PHE A 48 4.64 -24.27 -26.01
C PHE A 48 3.65 -23.76 -27.07
N PHE A 49 4.12 -23.68 -28.31
CA PHE A 49 3.28 -23.39 -29.46
C PHE A 49 2.49 -24.64 -29.88
N THR A 50 1.21 -24.71 -29.59
CA THR A 50 0.28 -25.35 -30.50
C THR A 50 -0.15 -24.29 -31.51
N GLN A 51 -0.15 -24.59 -32.81
CA GLN A 51 -0.35 -23.64 -33.93
C GLN A 51 -1.65 -22.80 -33.85
N PHE A 52 -2.48 -22.94 -32.82
CA PHE A 52 -3.79 -22.29 -32.69
C PHE A 52 -4.11 -21.69 -31.30
N LEU A 53 -3.28 -21.90 -30.25
CA LEU A 53 -3.55 -21.40 -28.92
C LEU A 53 -2.24 -21.00 -28.22
N GLN A 54 -2.07 -19.70 -28.02
CA GLN A 54 -1.05 -19.13 -27.15
C GLN A 54 -1.65 -19.07 -25.74
N PHE A 55 -1.07 -19.79 -24.78
CA PHE A 55 -1.46 -19.70 -23.38
C PHE A 55 -0.63 -18.59 -22.74
N GLU A 56 -1.30 -17.49 -22.44
CA GLU A 56 -0.75 -16.31 -21.79
C GLU A 56 -1.46 -16.13 -20.45
N ALA A 57 -0.74 -15.75 -19.41
CA ALA A 57 -1.31 -15.35 -18.13
C ALA A 57 -0.79 -13.95 -17.81
N GLY A 58 -1.68 -12.98 -17.76
CA GLY A 58 -1.42 -11.60 -17.45
C GLY A 58 -2.28 -11.10 -16.29
N TYR A 59 -1.90 -9.95 -15.73
CA TYR A 59 -2.70 -9.30 -14.68
C TYR A 59 -4.09 -8.87 -15.19
N ASP A 60 -4.24 -8.61 -16.47
CA ASP A 60 -5.46 -8.17 -17.16
C ASP A 60 -6.44 -9.32 -17.45
N ASP A 61 -6.00 -10.58 -17.45
CA ASP A 61 -6.86 -11.74 -17.54
C ASP A 61 -7.74 -11.93 -16.29
N LEU A 62 -7.30 -11.41 -15.15
CA LEU A 62 -8.00 -11.50 -13.88
C LEU A 62 -8.48 -10.11 -13.42
N PRO A 63 -9.81 -9.83 -13.47
CA PRO A 63 -10.37 -8.54 -13.06
C PRO A 63 -9.92 -8.08 -11.67
N THR A 64 -9.64 -9.03 -10.77
CA THR A 64 -9.14 -8.75 -9.41
C THR A 64 -7.72 -8.18 -9.42
N PHE A 65 -6.84 -8.67 -10.28
CA PHE A 65 -5.48 -8.14 -10.38
C PHE A 65 -5.46 -6.81 -11.12
N GLN A 66 -6.31 -6.63 -12.12
CA GLN A 66 -6.52 -5.33 -12.76
C GLN A 66 -7.01 -4.28 -11.74
N PHE A 67 -8.01 -4.65 -10.91
CA PHE A 67 -8.47 -3.80 -9.82
C PHE A 67 -7.33 -3.48 -8.83
N PHE A 68 -6.49 -4.47 -8.49
CA PHE A 68 -5.35 -4.29 -7.60
C PHE A 68 -4.36 -3.25 -8.16
N VAL A 69 -3.99 -3.33 -9.45
CA VAL A 69 -3.06 -2.38 -10.09
C VAL A 69 -3.63 -0.96 -10.05
N ILE A 70 -4.92 -0.80 -10.38
CA ILE A 70 -5.61 0.50 -10.35
C ILE A 70 -5.62 1.05 -8.92
N ALA A 71 -5.99 0.21 -7.94
CA ALA A 71 -6.05 0.61 -6.54
C ALA A 71 -4.68 1.03 -5.99
N MET A 72 -3.63 0.26 -6.25
CA MET A 72 -2.27 0.59 -5.82
C MET A 72 -1.74 1.86 -6.48
N SER A 73 -2.10 2.11 -7.74
CA SER A 73 -1.75 3.34 -8.45
C SER A 73 -2.44 4.57 -7.83
N ILE A 74 -3.72 4.46 -7.48
CA ILE A 74 -4.47 5.52 -6.79
C ILE A 74 -3.87 5.78 -5.40
N VAL A 75 -3.58 4.73 -4.63
CA VAL A 75 -2.97 4.82 -3.29
C VAL A 75 -1.59 5.48 -3.36
N SER A 76 -0.75 5.10 -4.31
CA SER A 76 0.56 5.71 -4.53
C SER A 76 0.43 7.19 -4.91
N GLY A 77 -0.48 7.52 -5.84
CA GLY A 77 -0.77 8.92 -6.22
C GLY A 77 -1.25 9.75 -5.04
N TYR A 78 -2.17 9.22 -4.22
CA TYR A 78 -2.62 9.88 -3.00
C TYR A 78 -1.45 10.15 -2.04
N LEU A 79 -0.58 9.17 -1.79
CA LEU A 79 0.58 9.34 -0.91
C LEU A 79 1.51 10.46 -1.39
N VAL A 80 1.79 10.53 -2.69
CA VAL A 80 2.60 11.61 -3.28
C VAL A 80 1.93 12.97 -3.06
N LEU A 81 0.61 13.09 -3.30
CA LEU A 81 -0.15 14.31 -3.06
C LEU A 81 -0.24 14.69 -1.56
N SER A 82 -0.12 13.73 -0.66
CA SER A 82 -0.12 13.96 0.79
C SER A 82 1.22 14.52 1.31
N LEU A 83 2.33 14.37 0.58
CA LEU A 83 3.65 14.86 1.01
C LEU A 83 3.68 16.37 1.29
N PRO A 84 3.19 17.27 0.42
CA PRO A 84 3.19 18.70 0.71
C PRO A 84 2.36 19.03 1.96
N ILE A 85 1.26 18.32 2.20
CA ILE A 85 0.43 18.53 3.41
C ILE A 85 1.22 18.08 4.65
N SER A 86 1.94 16.94 4.57
CA SER A 86 2.82 16.48 5.65
C SER A 86 3.93 17.52 5.95
N VAL A 87 4.54 18.13 4.93
CA VAL A 87 5.52 19.21 5.11
C VAL A 87 4.91 20.40 5.84
N VAL A 88 3.67 20.80 5.53
CA VAL A 88 2.96 21.86 6.25
C VAL A 88 2.80 21.53 7.73
N THR A 89 2.53 20.28 8.08
CA THR A 89 2.44 19.84 9.50
C THR A 89 3.78 19.90 10.24
N ILE A 90 4.92 19.79 9.51
CA ILE A 90 6.27 19.95 10.08
C ILE A 90 6.54 21.44 10.38
N VAL A 91 6.18 22.32 9.44
CA VAL A 91 6.44 23.77 9.56
C VAL A 91 5.48 24.43 10.55
N ARG A 92 4.21 23.98 10.56
CA ARG A 92 3.16 24.50 11.45
C ARG A 92 2.61 23.40 12.36
N PRO A 93 3.33 23.00 13.41
CA PRO A 93 2.97 21.85 14.25
C PRO A 93 1.67 22.04 15.06
N LEU A 94 1.16 23.29 15.16
CA LEU A 94 -0.10 23.62 15.85
C LEU A 94 -1.32 23.62 14.93
N ALA A 95 -1.16 23.41 13.61
CA ALA A 95 -2.28 23.35 12.68
C ALA A 95 -3.02 22.00 12.81
N THR A 96 -4.23 22.03 13.37
CA THR A 96 -5.06 20.83 13.56
C THR A 96 -5.78 20.40 12.28
N ALA A 97 -6.21 21.36 11.44
CA ALA A 97 -6.97 21.08 10.23
C ALA A 97 -6.22 20.18 9.22
N PRO A 98 -4.95 20.42 8.82
CA PRO A 98 -4.25 19.53 7.89
C PRO A 98 -4.00 18.15 8.48
N ARG A 99 -3.80 18.03 9.80
CA ARG A 99 -3.64 16.73 10.47
C ARG A 99 -4.93 15.91 10.48
N LEU A 100 -6.07 16.54 10.73
CA LEU A 100 -7.37 15.88 10.65
C LEU A 100 -7.67 15.40 9.23
N LEU A 101 -7.38 16.24 8.23
CA LEU A 101 -7.52 15.89 6.84
C LEU A 101 -6.67 14.65 6.48
N LEU A 102 -5.38 14.65 6.87
CA LEU A 102 -4.50 13.50 6.66
C LEU A 102 -5.03 12.25 7.37
N LEU A 103 -5.50 12.35 8.61
CA LEU A 103 -6.05 11.21 9.35
C LEU A 103 -7.24 10.57 8.62
N VAL A 104 -8.19 11.37 8.15
CA VAL A 104 -9.39 10.88 7.45
C VAL A 104 -9.00 10.25 6.10
N LEU A 105 -8.16 10.92 5.32
CA LEU A 105 -7.74 10.43 4.01
C LEU A 105 -6.82 9.20 4.13
N ASP A 106 -5.91 9.16 5.09
CA ASP A 106 -5.06 7.99 5.35
C ASP A 106 -5.89 6.77 5.77
N THR A 107 -6.95 6.99 6.57
CA THR A 107 -7.87 5.91 6.97
C THR A 107 -8.65 5.38 5.77
N ALA A 108 -9.13 6.25 4.89
CA ALA A 108 -9.81 5.85 3.65
C ALA A 108 -8.86 5.09 2.71
N ALA A 109 -7.64 5.58 2.53
CA ALA A 109 -6.61 4.93 1.72
C ALA A 109 -6.18 3.58 2.30
N LEU A 110 -6.06 3.46 3.62
CA LEU A 110 -5.80 2.19 4.32
C LEU A 110 -6.90 1.17 4.03
N ALA A 111 -8.18 1.55 4.17
CA ALA A 111 -9.29 0.66 3.90
C ALA A 111 -9.32 0.20 2.43
N PHE A 112 -9.06 1.10 1.51
CA PHE A 112 -9.03 0.81 0.08
C PHE A 112 -7.85 -0.10 -0.30
N ASN A 113 -6.65 0.17 0.22
CA ASN A 113 -5.47 -0.68 0.05
C ASN A 113 -5.71 -2.09 0.63
N MET A 114 -6.29 -2.18 1.84
CA MET A 114 -6.60 -3.47 2.47
C MET A 114 -7.59 -4.29 1.64
N ALA A 115 -8.61 -3.66 1.07
CA ALA A 115 -9.58 -4.33 0.21
C ALA A 115 -8.91 -4.91 -1.05
N ALA A 116 -8.06 -4.12 -1.72
CA ALA A 116 -7.33 -4.55 -2.91
C ALA A 116 -6.32 -5.67 -2.59
N ALA A 117 -5.54 -5.52 -1.50
CA ALA A 117 -4.57 -6.51 -1.07
C ALA A 117 -5.23 -7.85 -0.71
N SER A 118 -6.35 -7.82 0.02
CA SER A 118 -7.06 -9.02 0.45
C SER A 118 -7.71 -9.76 -0.72
N SER A 119 -8.31 -9.03 -1.67
CA SER A 119 -8.90 -9.64 -2.86
C SER A 119 -7.84 -10.29 -3.75
N ALA A 120 -6.71 -9.62 -3.98
CA ALA A 120 -5.59 -10.18 -4.73
C ALA A 120 -4.96 -11.38 -4.01
N ALA A 121 -4.84 -11.35 -2.67
CA ALA A 121 -4.34 -12.47 -1.88
C ALA A 121 -5.24 -13.71 -2.01
N ALA A 122 -6.55 -13.55 -1.99
CA ALA A 122 -7.50 -14.65 -2.16
C ALA A 122 -7.35 -15.32 -3.54
N ILE A 123 -7.22 -14.53 -4.60
CA ILE A 123 -7.00 -15.07 -5.96
C ILE A 123 -5.62 -15.72 -6.08
N SER A 124 -4.57 -15.11 -5.52
CA SER A 124 -3.22 -15.71 -5.51
C SER A 124 -3.22 -17.05 -4.77
N TYR A 125 -3.96 -17.18 -3.67
CA TYR A 125 -4.12 -18.44 -2.96
C TYR A 125 -4.80 -19.50 -3.83
N LEU A 126 -5.88 -19.16 -4.55
CA LEU A 126 -6.55 -20.05 -5.48
C LEU A 126 -5.66 -20.44 -6.66
N ALA A 127 -4.85 -19.50 -7.16
CA ALA A 127 -3.90 -19.78 -8.23
C ALA A 127 -2.84 -20.81 -7.83
N HIS A 128 -2.39 -20.80 -6.57
CA HIS A 128 -1.42 -21.77 -6.06
C HIS A 128 -2.03 -23.14 -5.72
N ASN A 129 -3.16 -23.15 -5.02
CA ASN A 129 -3.73 -24.36 -4.43
C ASN A 129 -4.84 -25.01 -5.27
N GLY A 130 -5.47 -24.21 -6.14
CA GLY A 130 -6.69 -24.62 -6.82
C GLY A 130 -7.88 -24.76 -5.86
N ASN A 131 -9.02 -25.21 -6.42
CA ASN A 131 -10.19 -25.58 -5.65
C ASN A 131 -10.97 -26.68 -6.39
N GLN A 132 -10.88 -27.92 -5.92
CA GLN A 132 -11.52 -29.08 -6.55
C GLN A 132 -13.05 -28.99 -6.56
N ASN A 133 -13.66 -28.32 -5.55
CA ASN A 133 -15.12 -28.19 -5.47
C ASN A 133 -15.70 -27.27 -6.57
N THR A 134 -14.89 -26.36 -7.08
CA THR A 134 -15.27 -25.42 -8.14
C THR A 134 -14.56 -25.68 -9.47
N ASN A 135 -13.91 -26.85 -9.60
CA ASN A 135 -13.07 -27.22 -10.77
C ASN A 135 -12.02 -26.16 -11.14
N TRP A 136 -11.49 -25.45 -10.15
CA TRP A 136 -10.40 -24.49 -10.35
C TRP A 136 -9.05 -25.21 -10.25
N LEU A 137 -8.35 -25.31 -11.37
CA LEU A 137 -7.03 -25.95 -11.41
C LEU A 137 -5.94 -24.96 -10.90
N PRO A 138 -4.91 -25.46 -10.17
CA PRO A 138 -3.78 -24.64 -9.74
C PRO A 138 -2.94 -24.25 -10.96
N ILE A 139 -2.95 -22.97 -11.32
CA ILE A 139 -2.26 -22.44 -12.51
C ILE A 139 -0.76 -22.20 -12.26
N CYS A 140 -0.35 -22.01 -11.01
CA CYS A 140 1.03 -21.74 -10.64
C CYS A 140 2.01 -22.89 -10.91
N GLN A 141 1.51 -24.10 -11.19
CA GLN A 141 2.35 -25.23 -11.63
C GLN A 141 2.85 -25.01 -13.09
N GLN A 142 2.13 -24.22 -13.88
CA GLN A 142 2.46 -23.92 -15.27
C GLN A 142 3.03 -22.51 -15.43
N PHE A 143 2.53 -21.53 -14.65
CA PHE A 143 2.89 -20.11 -14.70
C PHE A 143 3.63 -19.71 -13.40
N GLY A 144 4.86 -20.20 -13.23
CA GLY A 144 5.64 -19.98 -12.01
C GLY A 144 6.07 -18.53 -11.80
N ASP A 145 6.54 -17.86 -12.86
CA ASP A 145 7.01 -16.48 -12.79
C ASP A 145 5.86 -15.50 -12.55
N PHE A 146 4.70 -15.72 -13.19
CA PHE A 146 3.49 -14.96 -12.92
C PHE A 146 3.07 -15.05 -11.45
N CYS A 147 3.04 -16.26 -10.90
CA CYS A 147 2.65 -16.48 -9.51
C CYS A 147 3.67 -15.91 -8.51
N LEU A 148 4.96 -15.95 -8.84
CA LEU A 148 5.99 -15.34 -7.99
C LEU A 148 5.82 -13.82 -7.94
N LYS A 149 5.64 -13.17 -9.09
CA LYS A 149 5.43 -11.72 -9.19
C LYS A 149 4.12 -11.29 -8.52
N SER A 150 3.00 -11.96 -8.77
CA SER A 150 1.72 -11.64 -8.16
C SER A 150 1.74 -11.79 -6.64
N SER A 151 2.37 -12.86 -6.12
CA SER A 151 2.55 -13.05 -4.68
C SER A 151 3.46 -11.97 -4.07
N GLY A 152 4.55 -11.61 -4.74
CA GLY A 152 5.44 -10.53 -4.33
C GLY A 152 4.73 -9.17 -4.28
N ALA A 153 3.88 -8.86 -5.27
CA ALA A 153 3.07 -7.66 -5.30
C ALA A 153 2.07 -7.61 -4.12
N VAL A 154 1.42 -8.73 -3.83
CA VAL A 154 0.50 -8.86 -2.67
C VAL A 154 1.24 -8.62 -1.35
N VAL A 155 2.40 -9.24 -1.15
CA VAL A 155 3.22 -9.03 0.06
C VAL A 155 3.62 -7.55 0.19
N SER A 156 4.08 -6.91 -0.89
CA SER A 156 4.45 -5.48 -0.88
C SER A 156 3.26 -4.58 -0.52
N SER A 157 2.03 -4.92 -0.99
CA SER A 157 0.82 -4.18 -0.64
C SER A 157 0.48 -4.29 0.85
N PHE A 158 0.67 -5.47 1.48
CA PHE A 158 0.49 -5.61 2.93
C PHE A 158 1.56 -4.85 3.74
N VAL A 159 2.79 -4.72 3.24
CA VAL A 159 3.79 -3.84 3.84
C VAL A 159 3.31 -2.38 3.81
N ALA A 160 2.71 -1.92 2.71
CA ALA A 160 2.09 -0.59 2.64
C ALA A 160 0.93 -0.44 3.64
N VAL A 161 0.10 -1.48 3.86
CA VAL A 161 -0.96 -1.49 4.91
C VAL A 161 -0.38 -1.25 6.29
N VAL A 162 0.75 -1.89 6.63
CA VAL A 162 1.42 -1.68 7.93
C VAL A 162 1.86 -0.22 8.07
N PHE A 163 2.49 0.36 7.04
CA PHE A 163 2.88 1.77 7.08
C PHE A 163 1.68 2.71 7.24
N PHE A 164 0.58 2.49 6.52
CA PHE A 164 -0.65 3.26 6.69
C PHE A 164 -1.23 3.14 8.10
N THR A 165 -1.23 1.94 8.67
CA THR A 165 -1.71 1.73 10.03
C THR A 165 -0.90 2.57 11.03
N ILE A 166 0.42 2.59 10.89
CA ILE A 166 1.29 3.41 11.74
C ILE A 166 1.01 4.91 11.51
N LEU A 167 0.84 5.37 10.26
CA LEU A 167 0.50 6.76 9.94
C LEU A 167 -0.81 7.21 10.59
N VAL A 168 -1.86 6.38 10.52
CA VAL A 168 -3.17 6.66 11.15
C VAL A 168 -3.03 6.76 12.67
N VAL A 169 -2.31 5.82 13.30
CA VAL A 169 -2.07 5.84 14.76
C VAL A 169 -1.29 7.09 15.17
N LEU A 170 -0.21 7.43 14.45
CA LEU A 170 0.60 8.64 14.74
C LEU A 170 -0.22 9.92 14.59
N SER A 171 -1.02 10.04 13.55
CA SER A 171 -1.91 11.18 13.32
C SER A 171 -2.95 11.30 14.43
N GLY A 172 -3.55 10.18 14.86
CA GLY A 172 -4.50 10.14 15.97
C GLY A 172 -3.89 10.55 17.31
N VAL A 173 -2.68 10.03 17.63
CA VAL A 173 -1.94 10.40 18.85
C VAL A 173 -1.56 11.89 18.82
N ALA A 174 -1.13 12.39 17.68
CA ALA A 174 -0.78 13.80 17.52
C ALA A 174 -1.98 14.73 17.72
N LEU A 175 -3.18 14.34 17.27
CA LEU A 175 -4.43 15.09 17.48
C LEU A 175 -4.90 15.07 18.95
N LYS A 176 -4.78 13.92 19.64
CA LYS A 176 -5.18 13.80 21.05
C LYS A 176 -4.36 14.70 21.99
N ARG A 177 -3.13 15.03 21.62
CA ARG A 177 -2.21 15.85 22.42
C ARG A 177 -2.32 17.36 22.13
N HIS A 178 -3.28 17.77 21.33
CA HIS A 178 -3.69 19.15 21.09
C HIS A 178 -4.88 19.53 21.92
#